data_014d2484cb3f77a9a37b66eb480fd336
#
_entry.id   014d2484cb3f77a9a37b66eb480fd336
#
_cell.length_a   1.000
_cell.length_b   1.000
_cell.length_c   1.000
_cell.angle_alpha   90.00
_cell.angle_beta   90.00
_cell.angle_gamma   90.00
#
_symmetry.space_group_name_H-M   'P 1'
#
loop_
_entity.id
_entity.type
_entity.pdbx_description
1 polymer ?
#
loop_
_entity_poly.entity_id
_entity_poly.type
_entity_poly.pdbx_seq_one_letter_code
_entity_poly.pdbx_strand_id
1 'polypeptide(L)'
;PIGLGGIFGVFLFGNILKTLFNIFPIPTSFCFIGLILGSIPILIKKINSEQTFRLRYLLYTLISFILGIAFVFLENRLNISNAETVNFSVLFLILSGFLMSIGIIFPGVSNTLILMCLGVYPTYLNSIASMELAILIPIGIGVILGCICFLIIMKFLLNHFYMQTYYSIIGFTLGSVLVLYTPIAFNLTGIISLFLLVICFKLAKNIG
;
A
#
# COMPACT_ATOMS: atom_id res chain seq x y z
N PRO A 1 7.87 -18.18 -15.87
CA PRO A 1 6.87 -18.81 -15.00
C PRO A 1 6.35 -17.87 -13.91
N ILE A 2 7.25 -17.08 -13.24
CA ILE A 2 6.86 -16.19 -12.13
C ILE A 2 5.93 -15.07 -12.60
N GLY A 3 6.20 -14.43 -13.75
CA GLY A 3 5.35 -13.38 -14.30
C GLY A 3 3.94 -13.84 -14.65
N LEU A 4 3.82 -15.03 -15.27
CA LEU A 4 2.52 -15.62 -15.59
C LEU A 4 1.73 -15.96 -14.31
N GLY A 5 2.39 -16.51 -13.30
CA GLY A 5 1.79 -16.76 -11.99
C GLY A 5 1.32 -15.49 -11.30
N GLY A 6 2.07 -14.39 -11.42
CA GLY A 6 1.68 -13.08 -10.92
C GLY A 6 0.43 -12.54 -11.59
N ILE A 7 0.38 -12.56 -12.93
CA ILE A 7 -0.79 -12.10 -13.70
C ILE A 7 -2.02 -12.93 -13.34
N PHE A 8 -1.90 -14.26 -13.34
CA PHE A 8 -3.00 -15.15 -12.98
C PHE A 8 -3.47 -14.93 -11.54
N GLY A 9 -2.51 -14.74 -10.62
CA GLY A 9 -2.81 -14.41 -9.22
C GLY A 9 -3.59 -13.12 -9.07
N VAL A 10 -3.19 -12.04 -9.75
CA VAL A 10 -3.89 -10.74 -9.71
C VAL A 10 -5.31 -10.86 -10.24
N PHE A 11 -5.52 -11.56 -11.37
CA PHE A 11 -6.87 -11.75 -11.92
C PHE A 11 -7.77 -12.60 -11.01
N LEU A 12 -7.26 -13.71 -10.50
CA LEU A 12 -8.03 -14.62 -9.64
C LEU A 12 -8.34 -13.96 -8.30
N PHE A 13 -7.32 -13.48 -7.59
CA PHE A 13 -7.48 -12.84 -6.28
C PHE A 13 -8.16 -11.48 -6.37
N GLY A 14 -7.94 -10.70 -7.44
CA GLY A 14 -8.60 -9.42 -7.65
C GLY A 14 -10.12 -9.56 -7.69
N ASN A 15 -10.64 -10.53 -8.43
CA ASN A 15 -12.10 -10.80 -8.49
C ASN A 15 -12.64 -11.30 -7.15
N ILE A 16 -11.93 -12.19 -6.47
CA ILE A 16 -12.31 -12.69 -5.14
C ILE A 16 -12.36 -11.53 -4.14
N LEU A 17 -11.32 -10.69 -4.10
CA LEU A 17 -11.25 -9.54 -3.21
C LEU A 17 -12.36 -8.52 -3.50
N LYS A 18 -12.61 -8.21 -4.78
CA LYS A 18 -13.71 -7.34 -5.18
C LYS A 18 -15.05 -7.84 -4.67
N THR A 19 -15.31 -9.14 -4.80
CA THR A 19 -16.54 -9.77 -4.32
C THR A 19 -16.63 -9.71 -2.79
N LEU A 20 -15.53 -10.02 -2.08
CA LEU A 20 -15.44 -9.96 -0.63
C LEU A 20 -15.68 -8.53 -0.09
N PHE A 21 -15.08 -7.52 -0.71
CA PHE A 21 -15.29 -6.13 -0.31
C PHE A 21 -16.72 -5.63 -0.61
N ASN A 22 -17.37 -6.15 -1.67
CA ASN A 22 -18.76 -5.78 -1.98
C ASN A 22 -19.76 -6.44 -1.04
N ILE A 23 -19.56 -7.72 -0.66
CA ILE A 23 -20.51 -8.48 0.16
C ILE A 23 -20.24 -8.28 1.65
N PHE A 24 -18.96 -8.31 2.05
CA PHE A 24 -18.52 -8.26 3.44
C PHE A 24 -17.42 -7.21 3.65
N PRO A 25 -17.67 -5.89 3.47
CA PRO A 25 -16.63 -4.87 3.54
C PRO A 25 -15.93 -4.81 4.90
N ILE A 26 -16.68 -4.83 6.01
CA ILE A 26 -16.13 -4.72 7.37
C ILE A 26 -15.27 -5.95 7.74
N PRO A 27 -15.76 -7.20 7.62
CA PRO A 27 -14.96 -8.39 7.91
C PRO A 27 -13.68 -8.48 7.08
N THR A 28 -13.75 -8.10 5.80
CA THR A 28 -12.61 -8.13 4.89
C THR A 28 -11.54 -7.11 5.32
N SER A 29 -11.94 -5.87 5.63
CA SER A 29 -11.02 -4.85 6.14
C SER A 29 -10.32 -5.30 7.43
N PHE A 30 -11.07 -5.89 8.36
CA PHE A 30 -10.50 -6.39 9.63
C PHE A 30 -9.57 -7.59 9.44
N CYS A 31 -9.82 -8.45 8.46
CA CYS A 31 -8.90 -9.51 8.07
C CYS A 31 -7.57 -8.94 7.59
N PHE A 32 -7.60 -7.92 6.71
CA PHE A 32 -6.38 -7.24 6.25
C PHE A 32 -5.64 -6.54 7.38
N ILE A 33 -6.35 -5.84 8.27
CA ILE A 33 -5.76 -5.24 9.46
C ILE A 33 -5.04 -6.31 10.32
N GLY A 34 -5.67 -7.46 10.51
CA GLY A 34 -5.08 -8.59 11.23
C GLY A 34 -3.80 -9.11 10.60
N LEU A 35 -3.79 -9.30 9.27
CA LEU A 35 -2.60 -9.73 8.52
C LEU A 35 -1.45 -8.72 8.64
N ILE A 36 -1.75 -7.43 8.47
CA ILE A 36 -0.77 -6.36 8.55
C ILE A 36 -0.19 -6.28 9.97
N LEU A 37 -1.03 -6.23 10.99
CA LEU A 37 -0.57 -6.18 12.39
C LEU A 37 0.18 -7.45 12.79
N GLY A 38 -0.21 -8.62 12.25
CA GLY A 38 0.47 -9.89 12.49
C GLY A 38 1.86 -9.99 11.86
N SER A 39 2.14 -9.22 10.82
CA SER A 39 3.47 -9.16 10.19
C SER A 39 4.48 -8.31 10.98
N ILE A 40 4.02 -7.37 11.83
CA ILE A 40 4.89 -6.47 12.60
C ILE A 40 5.81 -7.22 13.57
N PRO A 41 5.34 -8.19 14.38
CA PRO A 41 6.22 -8.95 15.26
C PRO A 41 7.36 -9.67 14.53
N ILE A 42 7.09 -10.13 13.30
CA ILE A 42 8.09 -10.80 12.45
C ILE A 42 9.18 -9.81 12.04
N LEU A 43 8.78 -8.61 11.61
CA LEU A 43 9.71 -7.53 11.28
C LEU A 43 10.57 -7.14 12.48
N ILE A 44 9.96 -6.99 13.67
CA ILE A 44 10.68 -6.66 14.91
C ILE A 44 11.66 -7.77 15.28
N LYS A 45 11.27 -9.04 15.16
CA LYS A 45 12.15 -10.18 15.42
C LYS A 45 13.35 -10.18 14.47
N LYS A 46 13.13 -9.89 13.20
CA LYS A 46 14.20 -9.78 12.20
C LYS A 46 15.16 -8.64 12.50
N ILE A 47 14.65 -7.51 12.96
CA ILE A 47 15.47 -6.36 13.37
C ILE A 47 16.35 -6.72 14.57
N ASN A 48 15.77 -7.32 15.62
CA ASN A 48 16.46 -7.64 16.87
C ASN A 48 17.50 -8.75 16.72
N SER A 49 17.44 -9.57 15.67
CA SER A 49 18.47 -10.57 15.38
C SER A 49 19.77 -9.97 14.85
N GLU A 50 19.72 -8.74 14.32
CA GLU A 50 20.90 -8.11 13.70
C GLU A 50 21.52 -7.00 14.54
N GLN A 51 20.73 -6.26 15.33
CA GLN A 51 21.24 -5.16 16.15
C GLN A 51 20.39 -4.92 17.40
N THR A 52 21.01 -4.32 18.44
CA THR A 52 20.34 -3.97 19.70
C THR A 52 19.40 -2.77 19.54
N PHE A 53 18.23 -2.87 20.16
CA PHE A 53 17.24 -1.79 20.21
C PHE A 53 17.82 -0.51 20.85
N ARG A 54 17.61 0.63 20.17
CA ARG A 54 17.91 1.97 20.71
C ARG A 54 16.66 2.85 20.63
N LEU A 55 16.38 3.60 21.67
CA LEU A 55 15.20 4.49 21.75
C LEU A 55 15.11 5.49 20.58
N ARG A 56 16.24 5.84 19.97
CA ARG A 56 16.29 6.73 18.80
C ARG A 56 15.50 6.20 17.59
N TYR A 57 15.41 4.88 17.44
CA TYR A 57 14.70 4.28 16.30
C TYR A 57 13.18 4.44 16.42
N LEU A 58 12.68 4.60 17.63
CA LEU A 58 11.26 4.88 17.88
C LEU A 58 10.82 6.24 17.30
N LEU A 59 11.74 7.20 17.24
CA LEU A 59 11.48 8.48 16.57
C LEU A 59 11.21 8.31 15.07
N TYR A 60 11.95 7.44 14.39
CA TYR A 60 11.71 7.15 12.97
C TYR A 60 10.35 6.50 12.74
N THR A 61 9.95 5.57 13.63
CA THR A 61 8.61 4.99 13.60
C THR A 61 7.53 6.03 13.81
N LEU A 62 7.71 6.94 14.79
CA LEU A 62 6.75 7.98 15.09
C LEU A 62 6.60 8.98 13.93
N ILE A 63 7.72 9.44 13.37
CA ILE A 63 7.71 10.35 12.21
C ILE A 63 7.00 9.69 11.02
N SER A 64 7.36 8.44 10.69
CA SER A 64 6.75 7.71 9.59
C SER A 64 5.27 7.39 9.83
N PHE A 65 4.88 7.13 11.07
CA PHE A 65 3.48 6.95 11.46
C PHE A 65 2.67 8.22 11.24
N ILE A 66 3.19 9.37 11.70
CA ILE A 66 2.54 10.67 11.48
C ILE A 66 2.44 11.00 9.99
N LEU A 67 3.50 10.73 9.22
CA LEU A 67 3.48 10.88 7.77
C LEU A 67 2.44 9.96 7.12
N GLY A 68 2.36 8.69 7.53
CA GLY A 68 1.34 7.75 7.06
C GLY A 68 -0.08 8.28 7.31
N ILE A 69 -0.36 8.77 8.50
CA ILE A 69 -1.66 9.40 8.83
C ILE A 69 -1.89 10.65 7.96
N ALA A 70 -0.89 11.51 7.80
CA ALA A 70 -1.00 12.70 6.97
C ALA A 70 -1.35 12.35 5.52
N PHE A 71 -0.76 11.29 4.96
CA PHE A 71 -1.09 10.77 3.64
C PHE A 71 -2.56 10.33 3.54
N VAL A 72 -3.08 9.65 4.55
CA VAL A 72 -4.50 9.24 4.61
C VAL A 72 -5.44 10.45 4.63
N PHE A 73 -5.15 11.44 5.46
CA PHE A 73 -5.95 12.66 5.51
C PHE A 73 -5.90 13.42 4.17
N LEU A 74 -4.74 13.46 3.53
CA LEU A 74 -4.58 14.11 2.23
C LEU A 74 -5.38 13.37 1.14
N GLU A 75 -5.35 12.04 1.12
CA GLU A 75 -6.13 11.21 0.19
C GLU A 75 -7.63 11.47 0.34
N ASN A 76 -8.14 11.52 1.57
CA ASN A 76 -9.53 11.82 1.83
C ASN A 76 -9.94 13.25 1.43
N ARG A 77 -9.01 14.20 1.50
CA ARG A 77 -9.25 15.60 1.07
C ARG A 77 -9.20 15.75 -0.44
N LEU A 78 -8.33 15.00 -1.11
CA LEU A 78 -8.14 15.04 -2.57
C LEU A 78 -9.12 14.12 -3.32
N ASN A 79 -10.05 13.47 -2.64
CA ASN A 79 -11.05 12.58 -3.24
C ASN A 79 -11.96 13.38 -4.18
N ILE A 80 -11.43 13.69 -5.37
CA ILE A 80 -12.07 14.50 -6.40
C ILE A 80 -12.92 13.55 -7.24
N SER A 81 -14.18 13.44 -6.86
CA SER A 81 -15.18 12.63 -7.57
C SER A 81 -15.55 13.16 -8.98
N ASN A 82 -15.04 14.33 -9.40
CA ASN A 82 -15.46 15.00 -10.63
C ASN A 82 -14.29 15.62 -11.43
N ALA A 83 -13.08 15.08 -11.36
CA ALA A 83 -12.01 15.59 -12.22
C ALA A 83 -12.24 15.13 -13.66
N GLU A 84 -12.37 16.11 -14.56
CA GLU A 84 -12.45 15.89 -16.01
C GLU A 84 -11.18 15.18 -16.51
N THR A 85 -11.35 14.31 -17.51
CA THR A 85 -10.21 13.67 -18.17
C THR A 85 -9.42 14.73 -18.94
N VAL A 86 -8.19 14.96 -18.52
CA VAL A 86 -7.28 15.91 -19.15
C VAL A 86 -6.33 15.15 -20.06
N ASN A 87 -6.06 15.70 -21.23
CA ASN A 87 -5.03 15.18 -22.12
C ASN A 87 -3.64 15.55 -21.58
N PHE A 88 -2.92 14.58 -21.08
CA PHE A 88 -1.55 14.75 -20.60
C PHE A 88 -0.53 14.41 -21.69
N SER A 89 0.61 15.09 -21.67
CA SER A 89 1.73 14.73 -22.56
C SER A 89 2.27 13.34 -22.18
N VAL A 90 2.78 12.61 -23.16
CA VAL A 90 3.37 11.27 -22.95
C VAL A 90 4.47 11.30 -21.89
N LEU A 91 5.30 12.34 -21.88
CA LEU A 91 6.36 12.50 -20.89
C LEU A 91 5.81 12.64 -19.47
N PHE A 92 4.71 13.38 -19.30
CA PHE A 92 4.06 13.55 -18.00
C PHE A 92 3.41 12.25 -17.51
N LEU A 93 2.87 11.44 -18.42
CA LEU A 93 2.33 10.10 -18.10
C LEU A 93 3.45 9.15 -17.65
N ILE A 94 4.62 9.18 -18.31
CA ILE A 94 5.80 8.40 -17.89
C ILE A 94 6.26 8.86 -16.50
N LEU A 95 6.34 10.16 -16.24
CA LEU A 95 6.71 10.70 -14.94
C LEU A 95 5.71 10.29 -13.85
N SER A 96 4.41 10.32 -14.18
CA SER A 96 3.36 9.89 -13.25
C SER A 96 3.47 8.42 -12.88
N GLY A 97 3.75 7.55 -13.86
CA GLY A 97 4.03 6.14 -13.63
C GLY A 97 5.31 5.92 -12.80
N PHE A 98 6.36 6.70 -13.08
CA PHE A 98 7.61 6.67 -12.32
C PHE A 98 7.37 7.01 -10.84
N LEU A 99 6.64 8.08 -10.54
CA LEU A 99 6.31 8.46 -9.17
C LEU A 99 5.35 7.47 -8.51
N MET A 100 4.39 6.90 -9.25
CA MET A 100 3.49 5.85 -8.76
C MET A 100 4.26 4.63 -8.22
N SER A 101 5.43 4.31 -8.78
CA SER A 101 6.24 3.18 -8.33
C SER A 101 6.79 3.34 -6.90
N ILE A 102 6.81 4.55 -6.34
CA ILE A 102 7.13 4.79 -4.92
C ILE A 102 6.17 4.00 -4.04
N GLY A 103 4.87 4.08 -4.29
CA GLY A 103 3.88 3.36 -3.50
C GLY A 103 3.90 1.83 -3.70
N ILE A 104 4.50 1.34 -4.81
CA ILE A 104 4.71 -0.11 -5.01
C ILE A 104 5.89 -0.61 -4.17
N ILE A 105 6.95 0.17 -4.07
CA ILE A 105 8.19 -0.23 -3.40
C ILE A 105 8.18 0.08 -1.90
N PHE A 106 7.60 1.24 -1.52
CA PHE A 106 7.54 1.66 -0.14
C PHE A 106 6.18 1.30 0.47
N PRO A 107 6.12 0.30 1.37
CA PRO A 107 4.87 -0.10 2.00
C PRO A 107 4.27 1.04 2.83
N GLY A 108 2.97 1.23 2.69
CA GLY A 108 2.23 2.29 3.38
C GLY A 108 2.03 3.58 2.59
N VAL A 109 2.71 3.77 1.45
CA VAL A 109 2.47 4.88 0.54
C VAL A 109 1.38 4.50 -0.46
N SER A 110 0.32 5.30 -0.54
CA SER A 110 -0.80 5.06 -1.46
C SER A 110 -0.44 5.47 -2.89
N ASN A 111 -0.52 4.54 -3.84
CA ASN A 111 -0.36 4.81 -5.26
C ASN A 111 -1.42 5.78 -5.79
N THR A 112 -2.65 5.63 -5.30
CA THR A 112 -3.80 6.48 -5.62
C THR A 112 -3.53 7.92 -5.24
N LEU A 113 -3.00 8.15 -4.04
CA LEU A 113 -2.65 9.48 -3.57
C LEU A 113 -1.66 10.17 -4.52
N ILE A 114 -0.61 9.45 -4.93
CA ILE A 114 0.40 10.01 -5.84
C ILE A 114 -0.25 10.45 -7.15
N LEU A 115 -1.08 9.60 -7.75
CA LEU A 115 -1.80 9.94 -8.98
C LEU A 115 -2.83 11.05 -8.79
N MET A 116 -3.49 11.14 -7.62
CA MET A 116 -4.39 12.23 -7.26
C MET A 116 -3.66 13.56 -7.12
N CYS A 117 -2.51 13.58 -6.45
CA CYS A 117 -1.68 14.78 -6.34
C CYS A 117 -1.20 15.30 -7.70
N LEU A 118 -0.97 14.40 -8.67
CA LEU A 118 -0.60 14.74 -10.03
C LEU A 118 -1.80 15.08 -10.92
N GLY A 119 -3.04 14.88 -10.44
CA GLY A 119 -4.27 15.08 -11.21
C GLY A 119 -4.50 14.04 -12.31
N VAL A 120 -3.70 12.98 -12.37
CA VAL A 120 -3.75 11.94 -13.41
C VAL A 120 -4.71 10.80 -13.06
N TYR A 121 -5.12 10.69 -11.80
CA TYR A 121 -5.92 9.56 -11.30
C TYR A 121 -7.21 9.30 -12.10
N PRO A 122 -8.06 10.30 -12.42
CA PRO A 122 -9.28 10.06 -13.18
C PRO A 122 -9.00 9.57 -14.60
N THR A 123 -7.99 10.14 -15.26
CA THR A 123 -7.54 9.73 -16.60
C THR A 123 -7.01 8.29 -16.58
N TYR A 124 -6.21 7.93 -15.58
CA TYR A 124 -5.71 6.58 -15.37
C TYR A 124 -6.84 5.56 -15.15
N LEU A 125 -7.81 5.89 -14.28
CA LEU A 125 -8.94 5.00 -13.99
C LEU A 125 -9.82 4.77 -15.23
N ASN A 126 -10.14 5.84 -15.97
CA ASN A 126 -10.90 5.75 -17.20
C ASN A 126 -10.17 4.95 -18.28
N SER A 127 -8.85 5.15 -18.40
CA SER A 127 -8.03 4.41 -19.37
C SER A 127 -7.93 2.92 -19.07
N ILE A 128 -7.99 2.52 -17.79
CA ILE A 128 -8.11 1.11 -17.41
C ILE A 128 -9.49 0.57 -17.84
N ALA A 129 -10.55 1.32 -17.60
CA ALA A 129 -11.91 0.90 -17.91
C ALA A 129 -12.16 0.78 -19.43
N SER A 130 -11.60 1.70 -20.23
CA SER A 130 -11.72 1.75 -21.70
C SER A 130 -10.59 1.00 -22.43
N MET A 131 -9.60 0.45 -21.70
CA MET A 131 -8.42 -0.22 -22.25
C MET A 131 -7.61 0.68 -23.20
N GLU A 132 -7.49 1.97 -22.87
CA GLU A 132 -6.74 2.93 -23.67
C GLU A 132 -5.22 2.74 -23.53
N LEU A 133 -4.66 1.95 -24.42
CA LEU A 133 -3.23 1.61 -24.43
C LEU A 133 -2.34 2.85 -24.64
N ALA A 134 -2.83 3.88 -25.32
CA ALA A 134 -2.10 5.13 -25.55
C ALA A 134 -1.71 5.84 -24.24
N ILE A 135 -2.49 5.69 -23.18
CA ILE A 135 -2.24 6.24 -21.83
C ILE A 135 -1.58 5.20 -20.93
N LEU A 136 -2.03 3.96 -21.00
CA LEU A 136 -1.53 2.90 -20.11
C LEU A 136 -0.09 2.50 -20.41
N ILE A 137 0.35 2.48 -21.68
CA ILE A 137 1.72 2.12 -22.05
C ILE A 137 2.74 3.11 -21.48
N PRO A 138 2.61 4.46 -21.67
CA PRO A 138 3.52 5.42 -21.07
C PRO A 138 3.60 5.31 -19.54
N ILE A 139 2.46 5.17 -18.87
CA ILE A 139 2.42 4.98 -17.42
C ILE A 139 3.14 3.69 -17.03
N GLY A 140 2.90 2.58 -17.75
CA GLY A 140 3.55 1.29 -17.52
C GLY A 140 5.08 1.36 -17.68
N ILE A 141 5.57 2.05 -18.71
CA ILE A 141 7.02 2.31 -18.88
C ILE A 141 7.56 3.10 -17.70
N GLY A 142 6.85 4.14 -17.27
CA GLY A 142 7.22 4.93 -16.10
C GLY A 142 7.31 4.08 -14.83
N VAL A 143 6.32 3.21 -14.59
CA VAL A 143 6.31 2.28 -13.44
C VAL A 143 7.51 1.34 -13.47
N ILE A 144 7.84 0.75 -14.62
CA ILE A 144 8.99 -0.16 -14.74
C ILE A 144 10.29 0.57 -14.42
N LEU A 145 10.51 1.74 -15.01
CA LEU A 145 11.71 2.56 -14.76
C LEU A 145 11.80 2.99 -13.29
N GLY A 146 10.66 3.43 -12.74
CA GLY A 146 10.59 3.82 -11.34
C GLY A 146 10.82 2.66 -10.38
N CYS A 147 10.25 1.49 -10.65
CA CYS A 147 10.51 0.29 -9.83
C CYS A 147 12.00 -0.08 -9.81
N ILE A 148 12.68 -0.05 -10.94
CA ILE A 148 14.12 -0.33 -11.00
C ILE A 148 14.88 0.70 -10.15
N CYS A 149 14.59 2.00 -10.33
CA CYS A 149 15.25 3.07 -9.59
C CYS A 149 15.01 2.96 -8.08
N PHE A 150 13.74 2.82 -7.66
CA PHE A 150 13.41 2.78 -6.23
C PHE A 150 13.80 1.47 -5.55
N LEU A 151 13.89 0.35 -6.26
CA LEU A 151 14.48 -0.88 -5.72
C LEU A 151 15.97 -0.70 -5.41
N ILE A 152 16.72 0.00 -6.26
CA ILE A 152 18.13 0.31 -6.00
C ILE A 152 18.26 1.21 -4.76
N ILE A 153 17.42 2.25 -4.67
CA ILE A 153 17.36 3.15 -3.52
C ILE A 153 17.02 2.36 -2.24
N MET A 154 15.99 1.51 -2.30
CA MET A 154 15.57 0.69 -1.16
C MET A 154 16.68 -0.26 -0.69
N LYS A 155 17.37 -0.90 -1.64
CA LYS A 155 18.53 -1.75 -1.34
C LYS A 155 19.66 -0.94 -0.68
N PHE A 156 19.93 0.27 -1.17
CA PHE A 156 20.91 1.17 -0.56
C PHE A 156 20.51 1.55 0.87
N LEU A 157 19.26 1.95 1.09
CA LEU A 157 18.75 2.28 2.42
C LEU A 157 18.86 1.09 3.39
N LEU A 158 18.47 -0.10 2.95
CA LEU A 158 18.57 -1.32 3.78
C LEU A 158 20.00 -1.71 4.08
N ASN A 159 20.96 -1.46 3.18
CA ASN A 159 22.36 -1.79 3.43
C ASN A 159 23.07 -0.78 4.36
N HIS A 160 22.74 0.52 4.26
CA HIS A 160 23.44 1.57 5.02
C HIS A 160 22.66 2.06 6.25
N PHE A 161 21.33 2.02 6.20
CA PHE A 161 20.43 2.53 7.24
C PHE A 161 19.38 1.48 7.64
N TYR A 162 19.83 0.25 7.84
CA TYR A 162 18.97 -0.91 8.09
C TYR A 162 17.89 -0.65 9.15
N MET A 163 18.31 -0.25 10.35
CA MET A 163 17.40 0.01 11.47
C MET A 163 16.40 1.12 11.18
N GLN A 164 16.88 2.26 10.69
CA GLN A 164 16.03 3.42 10.42
C GLN A 164 14.98 3.08 9.38
N THR A 165 15.37 2.34 8.33
CA THR A 165 14.49 1.94 7.23
C THR A 165 13.40 0.98 7.73
N TYR A 166 13.76 -0.05 8.49
CA TYR A 166 12.77 -1.00 9.03
C TYR A 166 11.79 -0.34 10.00
N TYR A 167 12.29 0.50 10.91
CA TYR A 167 11.43 1.22 11.84
C TYR A 167 10.52 2.23 11.11
N SER A 168 10.99 2.85 10.04
CA SER A 168 10.17 3.70 9.18
C SER A 168 9.09 2.89 8.44
N ILE A 169 9.40 1.71 7.92
CA ILE A 169 8.44 0.80 7.29
C ILE A 169 7.35 0.40 8.29
N ILE A 170 7.71 0.05 9.53
CA ILE A 170 6.75 -0.29 10.58
C ILE A 170 5.83 0.90 10.87
N GLY A 171 6.39 2.11 10.98
CA GLY A 171 5.62 3.33 11.22
C GLY A 171 4.61 3.61 10.10
N PHE A 172 5.04 3.58 8.84
CA PHE A 172 4.16 3.75 7.68
C PHE A 172 3.08 2.68 7.62
N THR A 173 3.44 1.42 7.87
CA THR A 173 2.51 0.29 7.87
C THR A 173 1.44 0.45 8.96
N LEU A 174 1.83 0.90 10.15
CA LEU A 174 0.87 1.22 11.22
C LEU A 174 -0.05 2.39 10.85
N GLY A 175 0.50 3.42 10.20
CA GLY A 175 -0.28 4.58 9.72
C GLY A 175 -1.31 4.16 8.66
N SER A 176 -0.95 3.27 7.73
CA SER A 176 -1.85 2.80 6.67
C SER A 176 -2.98 1.91 7.18
N VAL A 177 -2.82 1.24 8.32
CA VAL A 177 -3.90 0.46 8.95
C VAL A 177 -5.11 1.33 9.29
N LEU A 178 -4.90 2.61 9.61
CA LEU A 178 -6.01 3.53 9.91
C LEU A 178 -6.93 3.79 8.72
N VAL A 179 -6.44 3.65 7.49
CA VAL A 179 -7.26 3.73 6.26
C VAL A 179 -8.28 2.61 6.19
N LEU A 180 -7.88 1.42 6.61
CA LEU A 180 -8.71 0.23 6.58
C LEU A 180 -9.70 0.16 7.75
N TYR A 181 -9.53 1.03 8.75
CA TYR A 181 -10.42 1.05 9.90
C TYR A 181 -11.81 1.57 9.50
N THR A 182 -12.79 0.70 9.59
CA THR A 182 -14.21 1.02 9.45
C THR A 182 -14.88 0.96 10.82
N PRO A 183 -15.76 1.90 11.17
CA PRO A 183 -16.44 1.86 12.46
C PRO A 183 -17.23 0.56 12.64
N ILE A 184 -17.02 -0.10 13.77
CA ILE A 184 -17.66 -1.35 14.11
C ILE A 184 -19.03 -1.03 14.71
N ALA A 185 -20.10 -1.49 14.06
CA ALA A 185 -21.39 -1.61 14.72
C ALA A 185 -21.35 -2.83 15.65
N PHE A 186 -21.89 -2.73 16.86
CA PHE A 186 -22.01 -3.85 17.80
C PHE A 186 -23.09 -4.85 17.34
N ASN A 187 -22.92 -5.40 16.14
CA ASN A 187 -23.76 -6.39 15.51
C ASN A 187 -22.98 -7.69 15.33
N LEU A 188 -23.68 -8.76 14.96
CA LEU A 188 -23.08 -10.07 14.64
C LEU A 188 -21.88 -9.94 13.67
N THR A 189 -22.00 -9.05 12.68
CA THR A 189 -20.94 -8.74 11.71
C THR A 189 -19.69 -8.18 12.38
N GLY A 190 -19.84 -7.33 13.40
CA GLY A 190 -18.71 -6.77 14.16
C GLY A 190 -17.95 -7.84 14.95
N ILE A 191 -18.68 -8.78 15.57
CA ILE A 191 -18.08 -9.90 16.32
C ILE A 191 -17.29 -10.81 15.38
N ILE A 192 -17.86 -11.15 14.21
CA ILE A 192 -17.19 -11.94 13.17
C ILE A 192 -15.92 -11.23 12.68
N SER A 193 -15.98 -9.92 12.50
CA SER A 193 -14.84 -9.10 12.04
C SER A 193 -13.70 -9.13 13.04
N LEU A 194 -13.98 -8.99 14.34
CA LEU A 194 -12.96 -9.11 15.40
C LEU A 194 -12.37 -10.52 15.49
N PHE A 195 -13.17 -11.54 15.31
CA PHE A 195 -12.72 -12.92 15.28
C PHE A 195 -11.78 -13.18 14.10
N LEU A 196 -12.14 -12.70 12.91
CA LEU A 196 -11.29 -12.76 11.71
C LEU A 196 -9.98 -12.01 11.89
N LEU A 197 -10.00 -10.82 12.51
CA LEU A 197 -8.78 -10.08 12.81
C LEU A 197 -7.82 -10.92 13.65
N VAL A 198 -8.31 -11.55 14.72
CA VAL A 198 -7.47 -12.37 15.62
C VAL A 198 -6.92 -13.61 14.90
N ILE A 199 -7.74 -14.27 14.07
CA ILE A 199 -7.29 -15.42 13.27
C ILE A 199 -6.22 -15.00 12.29
N CYS A 200 -6.46 -13.95 11.50
CA CYS A 200 -5.53 -13.46 10.50
C CYS A 200 -4.22 -12.95 11.13
N PHE A 201 -4.29 -12.31 12.30
CA PHE A 201 -3.12 -11.92 13.09
C PHE A 201 -2.28 -13.14 13.50
N LYS A 202 -2.93 -14.19 14.05
CA LYS A 202 -2.24 -15.42 14.44
C LYS A 202 -1.65 -16.15 13.24
N LEU A 203 -2.39 -16.23 12.13
CA LEU A 203 -1.89 -16.84 10.90
C LEU A 203 -0.65 -16.12 10.40
N ALA A 204 -0.69 -14.79 10.27
CA ALA A 204 0.45 -14.01 9.83
C ALA A 204 1.66 -14.20 10.75
N LYS A 205 1.45 -14.16 12.07
CA LYS A 205 2.53 -14.36 13.06
C LYS A 205 3.16 -15.76 12.99
N ASN A 206 2.39 -16.81 12.66
CA ASN A 206 2.90 -18.19 12.64
C ASN A 206 3.58 -18.58 11.32
N ILE A 207 3.31 -17.87 10.23
CA ILE A 207 3.91 -18.15 8.90
C ILE A 207 5.33 -17.57 8.80
N GLY A 208 5.68 -16.54 9.57
CA GLY A 208 7.00 -15.92 9.59
C GLY A 208 7.81 -16.20 10.84
#